data_206186d4943272ae810a1f39feb4daf7
#
_entry.id   206186d4943272ae810a1f39feb4daf7
#
_cell.length_a   1.000
_cell.length_b   1.000
_cell.length_c   1.000
_cell.angle_alpha   90.00
_cell.angle_beta   90.00
_cell.angle_gamma   90.00
#
_symmetry.space_group_name_H-M   'P 1'
#
loop_
_entity.id
_entity.type
_entity.pdbx_description
1 polymer ?
#
loop_
_entity_poly.entity_id
_entity_poly.type
_entity_poly.pdbx_seq_one_letter_code
_entity_poly.pdbx_strand_id
1 'polypeptide(L)'
;MKTFDKSSKLDNVLYDVRGPVVDEAARMEADGLSILKLNIGTLAPFGFNAPEEVILDMRQSLWECQGYSDSKGLFSARKAIMQYCQLKKIPGVTMDDIYTGNGVSE
;
A
#
# COMPACT_ATOMS: atom_id res chain seq x y z
N MET A 1 34.54 10.33 -11.98
CA MET A 1 33.44 10.02 -11.05
C MET A 1 33.00 8.58 -11.34
N LYS A 2 32.97 7.66 -10.37
CA LYS A 2 32.46 6.30 -10.60
C LYS A 2 30.95 6.39 -10.83
N THR A 3 30.44 5.96 -11.96
CA THR A 3 29.01 5.73 -12.20
C THR A 3 28.60 4.41 -11.56
N PHE A 4 27.48 4.42 -10.89
CA PHE A 4 26.89 3.20 -10.31
C PHE A 4 25.62 2.89 -11.10
N ASP A 5 25.64 1.76 -11.79
CA ASP A 5 24.50 1.28 -12.57
C ASP A 5 23.71 0.24 -11.76
N LYS A 6 22.43 0.08 -12.09
CA LYS A 6 21.60 -0.99 -11.51
C LYS A 6 22.17 -2.37 -11.90
N SER A 7 21.86 -3.39 -11.10
CA SER A 7 22.23 -4.76 -11.44
C SER A 7 21.61 -5.18 -12.79
N SER A 8 22.40 -5.82 -13.65
CA SER A 8 21.93 -6.38 -14.92
C SER A 8 20.79 -7.41 -14.77
N LYS A 9 20.64 -8.00 -13.58
CA LYS A 9 19.49 -8.86 -13.26
C LYS A 9 18.15 -8.14 -13.35
N LEU A 10 18.15 -6.80 -13.30
CA LEU A 10 16.95 -5.97 -13.34
C LEU A 10 16.63 -5.45 -14.74
N ASP A 11 17.45 -5.75 -15.76
CA ASP A 11 17.29 -5.17 -17.09
C ASP A 11 15.99 -5.58 -17.79
N ASN A 12 15.51 -6.80 -17.51
CA ASN A 12 14.27 -7.34 -18.11
C ASN A 12 13.13 -7.45 -17.10
N VAL A 13 13.21 -6.78 -15.96
CA VAL A 13 12.14 -6.78 -14.97
C VAL A 13 11.15 -5.67 -15.27
N LEU A 14 9.94 -6.05 -15.61
CA LEU A 14 8.80 -5.15 -15.77
C LEU A 14 8.23 -4.83 -14.40
N TYR A 15 8.88 -3.92 -13.68
CA TYR A 15 8.43 -3.52 -12.33
C TYR A 15 7.26 -2.55 -12.39
N ASP A 16 7.19 -1.71 -13.41
CA ASP A 16 6.12 -0.72 -13.53
C ASP A 16 4.87 -1.34 -14.16
N VAL A 17 3.88 -1.61 -13.33
CA VAL A 17 2.55 -2.10 -13.75
C VAL A 17 1.73 -1.05 -14.50
N ARG A 18 2.19 0.19 -14.57
CA ARG A 18 1.46 1.29 -15.20
C ARG A 18 1.69 1.37 -16.70
N GLY A 19 2.89 1.06 -17.14
CA GLY A 19 3.25 0.95 -18.54
C GLY A 19 3.07 2.22 -19.40
N PRO A 20 3.21 2.10 -20.72
CA PRO A 20 3.23 3.24 -21.65
C PRO A 20 1.91 4.01 -21.72
N VAL A 21 0.79 3.42 -21.32
CA VAL A 21 -0.52 4.10 -21.33
C VAL A 21 -0.55 5.25 -20.31
N VAL A 22 0.10 5.08 -19.16
CA VAL A 22 0.17 6.15 -18.14
C VAL A 22 1.08 7.28 -18.59
N ASP A 23 2.19 6.95 -19.24
CA ASP A 23 3.11 7.94 -19.79
C ASP A 23 2.41 8.80 -20.87
N GLU A 24 1.64 8.18 -21.74
CA GLU A 24 0.86 8.89 -22.76
C GLU A 24 -0.25 9.74 -22.12
N ALA A 25 -0.95 9.24 -21.12
CA ALA A 25 -1.94 10.02 -20.39
C ALA A 25 -1.30 11.25 -19.73
N ALA A 26 -0.13 11.10 -19.11
CA ALA A 26 0.61 12.22 -18.52
C ALA A 26 1.03 13.27 -19.56
N ARG A 27 1.48 12.82 -20.73
CA ARG A 27 1.80 13.72 -21.86
C ARG A 27 0.58 14.51 -22.32
N MET A 28 -0.56 13.83 -22.49
CA MET A 28 -1.82 14.47 -22.89
C MET A 28 -2.29 15.50 -21.84
N GLU A 29 -2.14 15.20 -20.54
CA GLU A 29 -2.44 16.16 -19.46
C GLU A 29 -1.52 17.39 -19.52
N ALA A 30 -0.22 17.18 -19.81
CA ALA A 30 0.73 18.28 -19.97
C ALA A 30 0.35 19.19 -21.16
N ASP A 31 -0.25 18.63 -22.21
CA ASP A 31 -0.79 19.36 -23.35
C ASP A 31 -2.15 20.04 -23.07
N GLY A 32 -2.66 19.97 -21.82
CA GLY A 32 -3.88 20.62 -21.38
C GLY A 32 -5.16 19.81 -21.56
N LEU A 33 -5.06 18.53 -21.90
CA LEU A 33 -6.22 17.64 -22.00
C LEU A 33 -6.65 17.12 -20.63
N SER A 34 -7.94 17.01 -20.41
CA SER A 34 -8.49 16.39 -19.20
C SER A 34 -8.66 14.88 -19.41
N ILE A 35 -7.97 14.09 -18.60
CA ILE A 35 -8.01 12.63 -18.68
C ILE A 35 -8.79 12.06 -17.49
N LEU A 36 -9.85 11.29 -17.76
CA LEU A 36 -10.56 10.53 -16.75
C LEU A 36 -9.81 9.24 -16.46
N LYS A 37 -9.14 9.19 -15.30
CA LYS A 37 -8.35 8.01 -14.88
C LYS A 37 -9.23 7.00 -14.16
N LEU A 38 -9.48 5.86 -14.81
CA LEU A 38 -10.26 4.74 -14.27
C LEU A 38 -9.39 3.52 -13.91
N ASN A 39 -8.08 3.67 -13.96
CA ASN A 39 -7.11 2.59 -13.77
C ASN A 39 -6.74 2.32 -12.30
N ILE A 40 -6.97 3.28 -11.40
CA ILE A 40 -6.68 3.14 -9.98
C ILE A 40 -7.91 3.57 -9.18
N GLY A 41 -8.38 2.66 -8.30
CA GLY A 41 -9.46 2.98 -7.37
C GLY A 41 -8.95 3.90 -6.27
N THR A 42 -9.42 5.15 -6.26
CA THR A 42 -9.18 6.08 -5.17
C THR A 42 -10.49 6.77 -4.82
N LEU A 43 -10.81 6.81 -3.54
CA LEU A 43 -12.10 7.30 -3.05
C LEU A 43 -12.02 8.69 -2.43
N ALA A 44 -10.87 9.03 -1.85
CA ALA A 44 -10.68 10.30 -1.13
C ALA A 44 -10.98 11.56 -1.96
N PRO A 45 -10.58 11.67 -3.24
CA PRO A 45 -10.91 12.84 -4.07
C PRO A 45 -12.43 13.04 -4.30
N PHE A 46 -13.22 11.99 -4.04
CA PHE A 46 -14.67 12.00 -4.21
C PHE A 46 -15.43 12.16 -2.87
N GLY A 47 -14.71 12.54 -1.80
CA GLY A 47 -15.29 12.79 -0.48
C GLY A 47 -15.48 11.54 0.39
N PHE A 48 -15.02 10.38 -0.04
CA PHE A 48 -15.04 9.15 0.78
C PHE A 48 -13.75 9.06 1.60
N ASN A 49 -13.77 9.68 2.76
CA ASN A 49 -12.63 9.70 3.67
C ASN A 49 -12.62 8.47 4.57
N ALA A 50 -11.43 8.18 5.13
CA ALA A 50 -11.34 7.20 6.21
C ALA A 50 -12.15 7.67 7.43
N PRO A 51 -12.70 6.76 8.25
CA PRO A 51 -13.34 7.12 9.52
C PRO A 51 -12.42 7.97 10.39
N GLU A 52 -13.00 8.95 11.07
CA GLU A 52 -12.22 9.88 11.90
C GLU A 52 -11.46 9.15 13.01
N GLU A 53 -12.07 8.12 13.57
CA GLU A 53 -11.48 7.27 14.62
C GLU A 53 -10.16 6.64 14.15
N VAL A 54 -10.09 6.18 12.90
CA VAL A 54 -8.87 5.61 12.32
C VAL A 54 -7.77 6.67 12.20
N ILE A 55 -8.13 7.87 11.73
CA ILE A 55 -7.18 8.99 11.58
C ILE A 55 -6.66 9.45 12.95
N LEU A 56 -7.54 9.54 13.94
CA LEU A 56 -7.16 9.92 15.31
C LEU A 56 -6.24 8.89 15.94
N ASP A 57 -6.54 7.60 15.81
CA ASP A 57 -5.71 6.52 16.34
C ASP A 57 -4.31 6.53 15.69
N MET A 58 -4.23 6.63 14.38
CA MET A 58 -2.95 6.78 13.68
C MET A 58 -2.15 7.98 14.17
N ARG A 59 -2.80 9.13 14.33
CA ARG A 59 -2.15 10.36 14.81
C ARG A 59 -1.60 10.22 16.22
N GLN A 60 -2.35 9.58 17.12
CA GLN A 60 -1.94 9.34 18.51
C GLN A 60 -0.78 8.34 18.58
N SER A 61 -0.80 7.32 17.73
CA SER A 61 0.19 6.24 17.72
C SER A 61 1.49 6.59 16.98
N LEU A 62 1.53 7.71 16.24
CA LEU A 62 2.74 8.11 15.49
C LEU A 62 3.99 8.21 16.36
N TRP A 63 3.84 8.64 17.60
CA TRP A 63 4.97 8.76 18.53
C TRP A 63 5.62 7.41 18.85
N GLU A 64 4.83 6.33 18.83
CA GLU A 64 5.29 4.97 19.10
C GLU A 64 5.91 4.29 17.87
N CYS A 65 5.75 4.89 16.68
CA CYS A 65 6.23 4.34 15.41
C CYS A 65 7.68 4.70 15.07
N GLN A 66 8.45 5.26 16.00
CA GLN A 66 9.82 5.74 15.74
C GLN A 66 10.89 4.65 15.77
N GLY A 67 10.56 3.44 16.21
CA GLY A 67 11.49 2.33 16.38
C GLY A 67 11.22 1.17 15.42
N TYR A 68 12.03 0.13 15.58
CA TYR A 68 11.79 -1.14 14.91
C TYR A 68 10.65 -1.90 15.56
N SER A 69 9.91 -2.66 14.75
CA SER A 69 8.86 -3.56 15.19
C SER A 69 9.11 -4.97 14.68
N ASP A 70 8.26 -5.91 15.10
CA ASP A 70 8.29 -7.29 14.60
C ASP A 70 8.11 -7.30 13.08
N SER A 71 8.91 -8.12 12.38
CA SER A 71 8.87 -8.22 10.91
C SER A 71 7.53 -8.75 10.37
N LYS A 72 6.76 -9.45 11.19
CA LYS A 72 5.39 -9.86 10.84
C LYS A 72 4.36 -8.75 11.06
N GLY A 73 4.74 -7.67 11.71
CA GLY A 73 3.84 -6.57 12.09
C GLY A 73 3.45 -6.57 13.55
N LEU A 74 2.83 -5.50 14.00
CA LEU A 74 2.42 -5.31 15.39
C LEU A 74 1.53 -6.44 15.90
N PHE A 75 1.83 -6.95 17.08
CA PHE A 75 1.06 -8.02 17.72
C PHE A 75 -0.43 -7.68 17.84
N SER A 76 -0.76 -6.47 18.28
CA SER A 76 -2.14 -5.99 18.42
C SER A 76 -2.90 -6.00 17.12
N ALA A 77 -2.28 -5.54 16.03
CA ALA A 77 -2.88 -5.55 14.70
C ALA A 77 -3.12 -6.98 14.20
N ARG A 78 -2.12 -7.85 14.30
CA ARG A 78 -2.23 -9.27 13.92
C ARG A 78 -3.31 -10.00 14.73
N LYS A 79 -3.39 -9.72 16.03
CA LYS A 79 -4.44 -10.27 16.89
C LYS A 79 -5.85 -9.81 16.46
N ALA A 80 -6.00 -8.54 16.13
CA ALA A 80 -7.27 -8.01 15.62
C ALA A 80 -7.67 -8.65 14.29
N ILE A 81 -6.72 -8.86 13.38
CA ILE A 81 -6.94 -9.55 12.11
C ILE A 81 -7.37 -11.01 12.36
N MET A 82 -6.68 -11.71 13.26
CA MET A 82 -7.06 -13.08 13.63
C MET A 82 -8.50 -13.16 14.17
N GLN A 83 -8.87 -12.23 15.06
CA GLN A 83 -10.24 -12.14 15.59
C GLN A 83 -11.25 -11.84 14.48
N TYR A 84 -10.90 -10.97 13.54
CA TYR A 84 -11.75 -10.71 12.38
C TYR A 84 -11.94 -11.96 11.51
N CYS A 85 -10.88 -12.73 11.26
CA CYS A 85 -10.97 -14.01 10.56
C CYS A 85 -11.92 -14.99 11.28
N GLN A 86 -11.85 -15.06 12.61
CA GLN A 86 -12.75 -15.89 13.42
C GLN A 86 -14.21 -15.43 13.28
N LEU A 87 -14.48 -14.13 13.34
CA LEU A 87 -15.82 -13.57 13.12
C LEU A 87 -16.36 -13.89 11.73
N LYS A 88 -15.49 -13.89 10.73
CA LYS A 88 -15.82 -14.26 9.34
C LYS A 88 -15.88 -15.78 9.12
N LYS A 89 -15.63 -16.58 10.16
CA LYS A 89 -15.60 -18.05 10.09
C LYS A 89 -14.60 -18.61 9.07
N ILE A 90 -13.46 -17.93 8.90
CA ILE A 90 -12.34 -18.40 8.09
C ILE A 90 -11.56 -19.41 8.94
N PRO A 91 -11.54 -20.69 8.56
CA PRO A 91 -10.93 -21.73 9.39
C PRO A 91 -9.40 -21.72 9.29
N GLY A 92 -8.73 -22.18 10.35
CA GLY A 92 -7.31 -22.51 10.35
C GLY A 92 -6.36 -21.31 10.41
N VAL A 93 -6.85 -20.08 10.50
CA VAL A 93 -6.00 -18.89 10.62
C VAL A 93 -5.50 -18.72 12.05
N THR A 94 -4.18 -18.69 12.20
CA THR A 94 -3.49 -18.41 13.47
C THR A 94 -2.70 -17.10 13.39
N MET A 95 -2.16 -16.66 14.51
CA MET A 95 -1.28 -15.49 14.57
C MET A 95 -0.05 -15.63 13.68
N ASP A 96 0.42 -16.86 13.46
CA ASP A 96 1.63 -17.13 12.68
C ASP A 96 1.41 -17.03 11.17
N ASP A 97 0.16 -17.08 10.74
CA ASP A 97 -0.23 -16.96 9.33
C ASP A 97 -0.45 -15.51 8.90
N ILE A 98 -0.35 -14.54 9.84
CA ILE A 98 -0.69 -13.14 9.60
C ILE A 98 0.56 -12.29 9.52
N TYR A 99 0.71 -11.58 8.41
CA TYR A 99 1.72 -10.58 8.15
C TYR A 99 1.05 -9.28 7.75
N THR A 100 1.53 -8.16 8.30
CA THR A 100 1.06 -6.84 7.91
C THR A 100 2.14 -6.16 7.08
N GLY A 101 1.76 -5.52 6.02
CA GLY A 101 2.65 -4.84 5.10
C GLY A 101 2.10 -3.48 4.67
N ASN A 102 2.86 -2.77 3.86
CA ASN A 102 2.47 -1.48 3.32
C ASN A 102 1.83 -1.64 1.94
N GLY A 103 0.51 -1.83 1.91
CA GLY A 103 -0.24 -2.08 0.70
C GLY A 103 -0.12 -3.53 0.19
N VAL A 104 -0.92 -3.85 -0.81
CA VAL A 104 -1.01 -5.21 -1.38
C VAL A 104 0.26 -5.60 -2.16
N SER A 105 1.00 -4.62 -2.66
CA SER A 105 2.21 -4.87 -3.48
C SER A 105 3.40 -5.35 -2.67
N GLU A 106 3.45 -5.10 -1.38
CA GLU A 106 4.50 -5.59 -0.48
C GLU A 106 4.28 -7.06 -0.11
#